data_ca703e90bb5f79dd69a5740c3ff98806
#
_entry.id   ca703e90bb5f79dd69a5740c3ff98806
#
_cell.length_a   1.000
_cell.length_b   1.000
_cell.length_c   1.000
_cell.angle_alpha   90.00
_cell.angle_beta   90.00
_cell.angle_gamma   90.00
#
_symmetry.space_group_name_H-M   'P 1'
#
loop_
_entity.id
_entity.type
_entity.pdbx_description
1 polymer ?
#
loop_
_entity_poly.entity_id
_entity_poly.type
_entity_poly.pdbx_seq_one_letter_code
_entity_poly.pdbx_strand_id
1 'polypeptide(L)'
;MSRTVHSCAIGRWALGVGRSLPFTRLLHHAQHHGHVPRVPFQIDLHCHSWFSGDGVSSPEALIASARSKGLHGFAITDHNTCDAFHYMVARGLARTDGTPVDGFLVIPGVEVSTAEGHLLCIGTVLPQMKGKPAAEVARAVQAAGGLAIPAHPYDLLRAGIREKVLETLKMDAIEVFNAAISFHGFNEKARDYATRRGLPMIAGSDAHHEAAIGTSRMIFETEDFTVRGILAKIVKGARRHEQLLSFRDKLRKTLNNWFRLRRRRTFEAKQYPP
;
A
#
# COMPACT_ATOMS: atom_id res chain seq x y z
N MET A 1 -65.14 21.20 -25.22
CA MET A 1 -65.17 22.65 -25.41
C MET A 1 -63.75 23.01 -25.82
N SER A 2 -63.56 23.15 -27.05
CA SER A 2 -63.69 24.23 -27.99
C SER A 2 -62.54 25.21 -27.94
N ARG A 3 -61.68 25.08 -28.98
CA ARG A 3 -61.27 26.15 -29.93
C ARG A 3 -60.21 27.14 -29.43
N THR A 4 -59.20 27.57 -30.15
CA THR A 4 -59.17 27.97 -31.56
C THR A 4 -57.73 28.14 -32.07
N VAL A 5 -57.49 27.78 -33.25
CA VAL A 5 -56.41 28.04 -34.22
C VAL A 5 -56.32 29.53 -34.57
N HIS A 6 -55.14 30.07 -34.83
CA HIS A 6 -54.98 31.08 -35.88
C HIS A 6 -53.63 30.98 -36.57
N SER A 7 -53.72 30.83 -37.85
CA SER A 7 -52.78 30.84 -38.94
C SER A 7 -52.60 32.29 -39.51
N CYS A 8 -51.51 32.57 -40.14
CA CYS A 8 -51.30 33.44 -41.31
C CYS A 8 -49.88 34.00 -41.31
N ALA A 9 -49.12 34.21 -42.31
CA ALA A 9 -49.07 33.85 -43.72
C ALA A 9 -47.82 34.51 -44.31
N ILE A 10 -47.09 33.82 -45.13
CA ILE A 10 -46.51 34.15 -46.44
C ILE A 10 -45.76 35.46 -46.63
N GLY A 11 -44.48 35.38 -47.03
CA GLY A 11 -43.71 36.42 -47.70
C GLY A 11 -42.54 35.82 -48.48
N ARG A 12 -42.74 35.43 -49.73
CA ARG A 12 -41.68 35.12 -50.72
C ARG A 12 -41.02 36.42 -51.18
N TRP A 13 -39.73 36.40 -51.46
CA TRP A 13 -39.08 37.03 -52.66
C TRP A 13 -37.65 36.47 -52.80
N ALA A 14 -37.16 36.33 -53.84
CA ALA A 14 -36.49 35.67 -54.86
C ALA A 14 -35.01 36.07 -55.02
N LEU A 15 -34.20 35.10 -55.42
CA LEU A 15 -33.08 35.05 -56.38
C LEU A 15 -31.89 36.04 -56.19
N GLY A 16 -30.73 35.49 -55.94
CA GLY A 16 -29.43 36.06 -56.21
C GLY A 16 -28.40 34.97 -56.42
N VAL A 17 -28.04 34.69 -57.66
CA VAL A 17 -27.03 33.71 -58.14
C VAL A 17 -25.64 34.30 -57.85
N GLY A 18 -24.76 33.52 -57.22
CA GLY A 18 -23.37 33.95 -56.95
C GLY A 18 -22.45 32.79 -56.58
N ARG A 19 -21.84 32.19 -57.59
CA ARG A 19 -20.55 31.45 -57.65
C ARG A 19 -20.01 30.75 -56.42
N SER A 20 -20.00 29.43 -56.54
CA SER A 20 -19.23 28.41 -55.79
C SER A 20 -17.72 28.70 -55.83
N LEU A 21 -17.07 28.63 -54.61
CA LEU A 21 -15.68 28.25 -54.45
C LEU A 21 -15.61 27.21 -53.29
N PRO A 22 -14.90 26.12 -53.47
CA PRO A 22 -14.80 25.10 -52.43
C PRO A 22 -13.67 25.49 -51.45
N PHE A 23 -13.99 25.91 -50.25
CA PHE A 23 -13.01 26.00 -49.15
C PHE A 23 -13.14 24.76 -48.26
N THR A 24 -12.50 23.69 -48.67
CA THR A 24 -12.27 22.53 -47.84
C THR A 24 -11.22 22.91 -46.81
N ARG A 25 -11.66 23.48 -45.68
CA ARG A 25 -10.81 23.64 -44.51
C ARG A 25 -10.83 22.30 -43.74
N LEU A 26 -9.77 21.49 -43.94
CA LEU A 26 -9.42 20.39 -43.03
C LEU A 26 -9.22 20.96 -41.62
N LEU A 27 -10.23 20.85 -40.78
CA LEU A 27 -10.06 20.97 -39.34
C LEU A 27 -9.39 19.69 -38.84
N HIS A 28 -8.05 19.66 -38.88
CA HIS A 28 -7.31 18.77 -38.01
C HIS A 28 -7.62 19.20 -36.58
N HIS A 29 -8.60 18.54 -35.97
CA HIS A 29 -8.68 18.47 -34.52
C HIS A 29 -7.48 17.68 -34.03
N ALA A 30 -6.38 18.35 -33.75
CA ALA A 30 -5.36 17.83 -32.88
C ALA A 30 -6.03 17.65 -31.50
N GLN A 31 -6.46 16.45 -31.22
CA GLN A 31 -6.77 16.04 -29.86
C GLN A 31 -5.47 16.09 -29.06
N HIS A 32 -5.15 17.25 -28.53
CA HIS A 32 -4.21 17.36 -27.42
C HIS A 32 -4.87 16.61 -26.24
N HIS A 33 -4.60 15.35 -26.13
CA HIS A 33 -4.76 14.64 -24.87
C HIS A 33 -3.80 15.31 -23.88
N GLY A 34 -4.26 16.40 -23.27
CA GLY A 34 -3.59 17.01 -22.16
C GLY A 34 -3.42 15.96 -21.08
N HIS A 35 -2.19 15.51 -20.89
CA HIS A 35 -1.83 14.64 -19.79
C HIS A 35 -2.06 15.44 -18.50
N VAL A 36 -3.22 15.27 -17.88
CA VAL A 36 -3.50 15.83 -16.55
C VAL A 36 -2.52 15.12 -15.61
N PRO A 37 -1.63 15.83 -14.93
CA PRO A 37 -0.70 15.20 -13.98
C PRO A 37 -1.52 14.49 -12.91
N ARG A 38 -1.51 13.17 -12.91
CA ARG A 38 -2.16 12.38 -11.87
C ARG A 38 -1.32 12.47 -10.61
N VAL A 39 -1.95 12.83 -9.52
CA VAL A 39 -1.30 12.79 -8.20
C VAL A 39 -0.96 11.33 -7.90
N PRO A 40 0.32 11.00 -7.69
CA PRO A 40 0.72 9.62 -7.43
C PRO A 40 0.19 9.14 -6.08
N PHE A 41 -0.20 7.87 -6.00
CA PHE A 41 -0.65 7.25 -4.76
C PHE A 41 0.53 6.99 -3.83
N GLN A 42 0.41 7.40 -2.58
CA GLN A 42 1.39 7.17 -1.53
C GLN A 42 0.89 6.09 -0.57
N ILE A 43 1.65 5.01 -0.43
CA ILE A 43 1.25 3.82 0.34
C ILE A 43 2.41 3.36 1.22
N ASP A 44 2.16 3.15 2.50
CA ASP A 44 3.11 2.52 3.42
C ASP A 44 2.93 1.00 3.36
N LEU A 45 4.00 0.26 3.07
CA LEU A 45 3.92 -1.19 2.87
C LEU A 45 4.28 -2.02 4.11
N HIS A 46 4.61 -1.37 5.25
CA HIS A 46 4.99 -2.06 6.46
C HIS A 46 4.50 -1.30 7.70
N CYS A 47 3.41 -1.76 8.29
CA CYS A 47 2.91 -1.18 9.53
C CYS A 47 2.15 -2.19 10.38
N HIS A 48 2.12 -1.94 11.70
CA HIS A 48 1.58 -2.81 12.72
C HIS A 48 0.48 -2.12 13.52
N SER A 49 -0.59 -2.85 13.80
CA SER A 49 -1.67 -2.43 14.67
C SER A 49 -1.58 -3.08 16.06
N TRP A 50 -2.57 -2.84 16.87
CA TRP A 50 -2.67 -3.49 18.18
C TRP A 50 -2.95 -5.01 18.13
N PHE A 51 -3.27 -5.56 16.94
CA PHE A 51 -3.37 -7.02 16.74
C PHE A 51 -1.99 -7.68 16.73
N SER A 52 -0.96 -6.92 16.36
CA SER A 52 0.42 -7.31 16.56
C SER A 52 0.79 -7.26 18.04
N GLY A 53 1.55 -8.23 18.48
CA GLY A 53 2.02 -8.25 19.87
C GLY A 53 2.77 -6.99 20.31
N ASP A 54 3.18 -6.08 19.42
CA ASP A 54 4.02 -4.90 19.66
C ASP A 54 3.50 -3.58 19.06
N GLY A 55 2.42 -3.60 18.31
CA GLY A 55 1.69 -2.41 17.90
C GLY A 55 0.77 -1.90 19.03
N VAL A 56 0.48 -0.60 19.04
CA VAL A 56 -0.36 0.03 20.08
C VAL A 56 -1.56 0.78 19.54
N SER A 57 -1.63 1.06 18.24
CA SER A 57 -2.71 1.83 17.64
C SER A 57 -3.79 0.95 17.03
N SER A 58 -5.04 1.38 17.14
CA SER A 58 -6.14 0.71 16.44
C SER A 58 -6.03 0.89 14.93
N PRO A 59 -6.61 -0.02 14.13
CA PRO A 59 -6.70 0.15 12.69
C PRO A 59 -7.30 1.49 12.26
N GLU A 60 -8.34 1.98 12.96
CA GLU A 60 -8.98 3.27 12.70
C GLU A 60 -8.01 4.44 12.94
N ALA A 61 -7.24 4.39 14.03
CA ALA A 61 -6.23 5.42 14.33
C ALA A 61 -5.11 5.44 13.28
N LEU A 62 -4.70 4.27 12.79
CA LEU A 62 -3.74 4.16 11.69
C LEU A 62 -4.29 4.78 10.41
N ILE A 63 -5.54 4.48 10.01
CA ILE A 63 -6.20 5.07 8.83
C ILE A 63 -6.29 6.59 8.97
N ALA A 64 -6.79 7.09 10.13
CA ALA A 64 -6.94 8.52 10.37
C ALA A 64 -5.60 9.26 10.26
N SER A 65 -4.54 8.71 10.88
CA SER A 65 -3.19 9.29 10.80
C SER A 65 -2.60 9.21 9.39
N ALA A 66 -2.77 8.08 8.69
CA ALA A 66 -2.31 7.94 7.31
C ALA A 66 -2.98 8.97 6.39
N ARG A 67 -4.31 9.12 6.46
CA ARG A 67 -5.05 10.14 5.69
C ARG A 67 -4.58 11.56 6.02
N SER A 68 -4.39 11.90 7.30
CA SER A 68 -3.93 13.25 7.70
C SER A 68 -2.54 13.60 7.17
N LYS A 69 -1.73 12.59 6.82
CA LYS A 69 -0.39 12.73 6.22
C LYS A 69 -0.41 12.62 4.69
N GLY A 70 -1.58 12.55 4.07
CA GLY A 70 -1.73 12.46 2.62
C GLY A 70 -1.41 11.08 2.05
N LEU A 71 -1.41 10.02 2.86
CA LEU A 71 -1.34 8.66 2.33
C LEU A 71 -2.68 8.24 1.74
N HIS A 72 -2.61 7.43 0.71
CA HIS A 72 -3.77 6.85 0.03
C HIS A 72 -4.06 5.41 0.47
N GLY A 73 -3.15 4.80 1.24
CA GLY A 73 -3.30 3.45 1.74
C GLY A 73 -2.12 2.99 2.57
N PHE A 74 -2.25 1.77 3.08
CA PHE A 74 -1.15 1.02 3.69
C PHE A 74 -1.39 -0.50 3.58
N ALA A 75 -0.31 -1.29 3.70
CA ALA A 75 -0.40 -2.70 3.97
C ALA A 75 -0.41 -2.93 5.49
N ILE A 76 -1.43 -3.63 5.99
CA ILE A 76 -1.45 -4.06 7.39
C ILE A 76 -0.67 -5.36 7.51
N THR A 77 0.43 -5.34 8.24
CA THR A 77 1.43 -6.42 8.28
C THR A 77 1.74 -6.88 9.71
N ASP A 78 0.71 -7.02 10.53
CA ASP A 78 0.85 -7.47 11.93
C ASP A 78 1.64 -8.78 12.03
N HIS A 79 2.40 -8.95 13.12
CA HIS A 79 3.22 -10.13 13.33
C HIS A 79 2.38 -11.41 13.44
N ASN A 80 2.56 -12.33 12.51
CA ASN A 80 2.02 -13.68 12.51
C ASN A 80 0.47 -13.77 12.56
N THR A 81 -0.26 -12.71 12.23
CA THR A 81 -1.73 -12.72 12.19
C THR A 81 -2.27 -11.79 11.10
N CYS A 82 -3.39 -12.17 10.50
CA CYS A 82 -4.18 -11.35 9.59
C CYS A 82 -5.45 -10.78 10.25
N ASP A 83 -5.59 -10.90 11.56
CA ASP A 83 -6.82 -10.54 12.29
C ASP A 83 -7.20 -9.07 12.12
N ALA A 84 -6.20 -8.17 12.04
CA ALA A 84 -6.46 -6.76 11.75
C ALA A 84 -7.18 -6.55 10.42
N PHE A 85 -6.77 -7.26 9.36
CA PHE A 85 -7.44 -7.16 8.07
C PHE A 85 -8.88 -7.68 8.15
N HIS A 86 -9.11 -8.83 8.78
CA HIS A 86 -10.45 -9.36 8.99
C HIS A 86 -11.34 -8.41 9.81
N TYR A 87 -10.79 -7.84 10.87
CA TYR A 87 -11.46 -6.80 11.66
C TYR A 87 -11.84 -5.58 10.80
N MET A 88 -10.90 -5.09 9.97
CA MET A 88 -11.14 -3.94 9.10
C MET A 88 -12.22 -4.22 8.06
N VAL A 89 -12.26 -5.44 7.50
CA VAL A 89 -13.33 -5.88 6.58
C VAL A 89 -14.69 -5.90 7.30
N ALA A 90 -14.76 -6.51 8.47
CA ALA A 90 -15.99 -6.57 9.27
C ALA A 90 -16.53 -5.17 9.67
N ARG A 91 -15.63 -4.17 9.76
CA ARG A 91 -15.97 -2.77 10.06
C ARG A 91 -16.21 -1.91 8.82
N GLY A 92 -16.13 -2.47 7.61
CA GLY A 92 -16.25 -1.72 6.36
C GLY A 92 -15.10 -0.77 6.08
N LEU A 93 -13.93 -0.96 6.72
CA LEU A 93 -12.72 -0.15 6.54
C LEU A 93 -11.80 -0.72 5.45
N ALA A 94 -12.03 -1.96 5.03
CA ALA A 94 -11.32 -2.65 3.97
C ALA A 94 -12.30 -3.52 3.18
N ARG A 95 -11.90 -3.94 1.97
CA ARG A 95 -12.68 -4.84 1.12
C ARG A 95 -11.87 -6.06 0.71
N THR A 96 -12.53 -7.21 0.66
CA THR A 96 -11.90 -8.48 0.23
C THR A 96 -11.63 -8.54 -1.26
N ASP A 97 -12.34 -7.74 -2.06
CA ASP A 97 -12.10 -7.62 -3.51
C ASP A 97 -10.87 -6.77 -3.87
N GLY A 98 -10.19 -6.22 -2.87
CA GLY A 98 -8.97 -5.41 -3.04
C GLY A 98 -9.21 -4.01 -3.60
N THR A 99 -10.46 -3.50 -3.56
CA THR A 99 -10.78 -2.13 -3.95
C THR A 99 -10.73 -1.17 -2.75
N PRO A 100 -10.47 0.15 -2.96
CA PRO A 100 -10.42 1.11 -1.87
C PRO A 100 -11.79 1.36 -1.24
N VAL A 101 -11.80 1.75 0.03
CA VAL A 101 -12.95 2.30 0.76
C VAL A 101 -12.74 3.79 0.92
N ASP A 102 -13.71 4.60 0.45
CA ASP A 102 -13.63 6.08 0.50
C ASP A 102 -12.28 6.63 0.03
N GLY A 103 -11.77 6.08 -1.09
CA GLY A 103 -10.50 6.50 -1.69
C GLY A 103 -9.26 6.08 -0.91
N PHE A 104 -9.38 5.17 0.09
CA PHE A 104 -8.26 4.66 0.88
C PHE A 104 -8.12 3.15 0.73
N LEU A 105 -6.91 2.68 0.37
CA LEU A 105 -6.63 1.28 0.12
C LEU A 105 -5.96 0.63 1.33
N VAL A 106 -6.60 -0.40 1.89
CA VAL A 106 -5.97 -1.29 2.86
C VAL A 106 -5.55 -2.57 2.13
N ILE A 107 -4.26 -2.84 2.11
CA ILE A 107 -3.69 -4.03 1.51
C ILE A 107 -3.58 -5.10 2.59
N PRO A 108 -4.18 -6.31 2.39
CA PRO A 108 -3.98 -7.41 3.30
C PRO A 108 -2.52 -7.84 3.34
N GLY A 109 -2.04 -8.24 4.51
CA GLY A 109 -0.69 -8.75 4.67
C GLY A 109 -0.45 -9.30 6.06
N VAL A 110 0.75 -9.83 6.24
CA VAL A 110 1.26 -10.33 7.51
C VAL A 110 2.79 -10.31 7.48
N GLU A 111 3.42 -9.93 8.58
CA GLU A 111 4.84 -10.16 8.77
C GLU A 111 5.04 -11.48 9.51
N VAL A 112 5.48 -12.50 8.75
CA VAL A 112 5.71 -13.84 9.31
C VAL A 112 7.09 -13.94 9.93
N SER A 113 7.14 -14.28 11.22
CA SER A 113 8.39 -14.68 11.88
C SER A 113 8.74 -16.10 11.43
N THR A 114 9.50 -16.22 10.34
CA THR A 114 9.96 -17.50 9.80
C THR A 114 11.12 -18.08 10.63
N ALA A 115 11.55 -19.29 10.32
CA ALA A 115 12.72 -19.91 10.98
C ALA A 115 14.01 -19.09 10.75
N GLU A 116 14.13 -18.39 9.62
CA GLU A 116 15.36 -17.67 9.23
C GLU A 116 15.26 -16.14 9.39
N GLY A 117 14.08 -15.62 9.75
CA GLY A 117 13.85 -14.19 9.94
C GLY A 117 12.48 -13.71 9.45
N HIS A 118 12.28 -12.42 9.43
CA HIS A 118 10.98 -11.83 9.11
C HIS A 118 10.75 -11.74 7.60
N LEU A 119 9.55 -12.17 7.17
CA LEU A 119 9.11 -12.12 5.79
C LEU A 119 7.75 -11.39 5.70
N LEU A 120 7.69 -10.27 5.01
CA LEU A 120 6.43 -9.62 4.65
C LEU A 120 5.74 -10.44 3.56
N CYS A 121 4.50 -10.80 3.82
CA CYS A 121 3.59 -11.43 2.90
C CYS A 121 2.48 -10.43 2.59
N ILE A 122 2.49 -9.82 1.40
CA ILE A 122 1.62 -8.68 1.06
C ILE A 122 0.65 -9.06 -0.07
N GLY A 123 -0.60 -8.61 0.02
CA GLY A 123 -1.61 -8.76 -1.03
C GLY A 123 -2.60 -9.89 -0.80
N THR A 124 -2.40 -10.69 0.23
CA THR A 124 -3.30 -11.80 0.58
C THR A 124 -3.29 -12.05 2.10
N VAL A 125 -4.27 -12.80 2.57
CA VAL A 125 -4.27 -13.35 3.92
C VAL A 125 -3.66 -14.75 3.91
N LEU A 126 -2.95 -15.11 4.98
CA LEU A 126 -2.34 -16.42 5.15
C LEU A 126 -2.80 -17.07 6.45
N PRO A 127 -2.84 -18.41 6.51
CA PRO A 127 -2.97 -19.12 7.76
C PRO A 127 -1.74 -18.88 8.66
N GLN A 128 -1.80 -19.32 9.90
CA GLN A 128 -0.66 -19.22 10.82
C GLN A 128 0.55 -19.98 10.26
N MET A 129 1.65 -19.27 10.02
CA MET A 129 2.90 -19.82 9.46
C MET A 129 4.15 -19.48 10.28
N LYS A 130 3.97 -19.03 11.52
CA LYS A 130 5.09 -18.72 12.42
C LYS A 130 6.03 -19.92 12.58
N GLY A 131 7.34 -19.68 12.46
CA GLY A 131 8.39 -20.69 12.63
C GLY A 131 8.58 -21.61 11.43
N LYS A 132 7.77 -21.47 10.36
CA LYS A 132 7.97 -22.21 9.12
C LYS A 132 9.22 -21.71 8.38
N PRO A 133 9.88 -22.53 7.54
CA PRO A 133 10.96 -22.07 6.69
C PRO A 133 10.52 -20.92 5.78
N ALA A 134 11.37 -19.88 5.61
CA ALA A 134 11.06 -18.73 4.76
C ALA A 134 10.68 -19.13 3.33
N ALA A 135 11.32 -20.17 2.77
CA ALA A 135 10.99 -20.68 1.44
C ALA A 135 9.60 -21.34 1.37
N GLU A 136 9.11 -21.93 2.46
CA GLU A 136 7.73 -22.47 2.54
C GLU A 136 6.71 -21.34 2.56
N VAL A 137 6.96 -20.33 3.41
CA VAL A 137 6.11 -19.14 3.53
C VAL A 137 6.06 -18.37 2.20
N ALA A 138 7.21 -18.16 1.55
CA ALA A 138 7.28 -17.48 0.25
C ALA A 138 6.44 -18.21 -0.82
N ARG A 139 6.54 -19.53 -0.91
CA ARG A 139 5.70 -20.31 -1.83
C ARG A 139 4.21 -20.18 -1.51
N ALA A 140 3.86 -20.18 -0.23
CA ALA A 140 2.45 -20.09 0.18
C ALA A 140 1.83 -18.75 -0.20
N VAL A 141 2.52 -17.62 0.08
CA VAL A 141 2.01 -16.29 -0.27
C VAL A 141 1.92 -16.12 -1.79
N GLN A 142 2.93 -16.58 -2.55
CA GLN A 142 2.94 -16.52 -4.01
C GLN A 142 1.82 -17.37 -4.63
N ALA A 143 1.58 -18.57 -4.11
CA ALA A 143 0.47 -19.43 -4.55
C ALA A 143 -0.91 -18.79 -4.27
N ALA A 144 -1.02 -17.96 -3.23
CA ALA A 144 -2.22 -17.19 -2.90
C ALA A 144 -2.31 -15.83 -3.66
N GLY A 145 -1.40 -15.56 -4.60
CA GLY A 145 -1.40 -14.34 -5.42
C GLY A 145 -0.81 -13.10 -4.75
N GLY A 146 -0.16 -13.26 -3.59
CA GLY A 146 0.55 -12.20 -2.89
C GLY A 146 2.05 -12.18 -3.22
N LEU A 147 2.79 -11.31 -2.54
CA LEU A 147 4.24 -11.11 -2.70
C LEU A 147 4.99 -11.50 -1.44
N ALA A 148 6.12 -12.20 -1.62
CA ALA A 148 7.09 -12.53 -0.58
C ALA A 148 8.23 -11.51 -0.58
N ILE A 149 8.40 -10.77 0.51
CA ILE A 149 9.33 -9.65 0.62
C ILE A 149 10.11 -9.77 1.94
N PRO A 150 11.42 -10.05 1.96
CA PRO A 150 12.23 -10.00 3.18
C PRO A 150 12.14 -8.64 3.86
N ALA A 151 11.71 -8.63 5.13
CA ALA A 151 11.59 -7.44 5.94
C ALA A 151 12.95 -7.05 6.53
N HIS A 152 13.28 -5.75 6.51
CA HIS A 152 14.51 -5.18 7.12
C HIS A 152 15.70 -6.16 7.14
N PRO A 153 16.09 -6.73 5.95
CA PRO A 153 17.12 -7.74 5.90
C PRO A 153 18.43 -7.22 6.50
N TYR A 154 19.27 -8.15 6.99
CA TYR A 154 20.50 -7.85 7.73
C TYR A 154 20.34 -7.26 9.13
N ASP A 155 19.17 -6.74 9.53
CA ASP A 155 18.97 -6.23 10.90
C ASP A 155 18.82 -7.40 11.89
N LEU A 156 19.96 -7.83 12.43
CA LEU A 156 20.01 -8.98 13.34
C LEU A 156 19.29 -8.73 14.68
N LEU A 157 19.14 -7.46 15.07
CA LEU A 157 18.41 -7.09 16.29
C LEU A 157 16.90 -7.21 16.13
N ARG A 158 16.45 -7.30 14.86
CA ARG A 158 15.03 -7.36 14.49
C ARG A 158 14.69 -8.58 13.62
N ALA A 159 15.46 -9.65 13.77
CA ALA A 159 15.27 -10.90 13.03
C ALA A 159 15.26 -10.72 11.49
N GLY A 160 16.13 -9.85 10.95
CA GLY A 160 16.32 -9.71 9.50
C GLY A 160 16.93 -10.98 8.90
N ILE A 161 16.40 -11.40 7.74
CA ILE A 161 16.93 -12.55 6.98
C ILE A 161 18.35 -12.24 6.50
N ARG A 162 19.26 -13.21 6.67
CA ARG A 162 20.68 -13.10 6.32
C ARG A 162 20.93 -13.43 4.85
N GLU A 163 22.02 -12.91 4.29
CA GLU A 163 22.40 -13.06 2.89
C GLU A 163 22.40 -14.50 2.38
N LYS A 164 22.95 -15.45 3.14
CA LYS A 164 22.96 -16.88 2.76
C LYS A 164 21.56 -17.43 2.44
N VAL A 165 20.53 -16.96 3.16
CA VAL A 165 19.13 -17.36 2.92
C VAL A 165 18.54 -16.56 1.77
N LEU A 166 18.83 -15.25 1.71
CA LEU A 166 18.38 -14.38 0.62
C LEU A 166 18.84 -14.89 -0.76
N GLU A 167 20.03 -15.46 -0.87
CA GLU A 167 20.58 -16.00 -2.13
C GLU A 167 19.74 -17.15 -2.71
N THR A 168 19.09 -17.92 -1.86
CA THR A 168 18.29 -19.09 -2.25
C THR A 168 16.79 -18.84 -2.21
N LEU A 169 16.35 -17.78 -1.54
CA LEU A 169 14.94 -17.44 -1.38
C LEU A 169 14.37 -16.88 -2.69
N LYS A 170 13.29 -17.47 -3.18
CA LYS A 170 12.49 -16.90 -4.25
C LYS A 170 11.62 -15.79 -3.68
N MET A 171 12.04 -14.55 -3.85
CA MET A 171 11.34 -13.35 -3.39
C MET A 171 10.87 -12.51 -4.57
N ASP A 172 9.82 -11.72 -4.39
CA ASP A 172 9.23 -10.86 -5.43
C ASP A 172 9.77 -9.43 -5.37
N ALA A 173 10.18 -8.98 -4.19
CA ALA A 173 10.85 -7.72 -3.91
C ALA A 173 11.65 -7.85 -2.61
N ILE A 174 12.35 -6.79 -2.21
CA ILE A 174 13.09 -6.73 -0.94
C ILE A 174 12.92 -5.35 -0.30
N GLU A 175 12.74 -5.30 1.02
CA GLU A 175 12.71 -4.04 1.77
C GLU A 175 14.13 -3.50 1.93
N VAL A 176 14.46 -2.47 1.14
CA VAL A 176 15.78 -1.82 1.17
C VAL A 176 15.83 -0.60 2.08
N PHE A 177 14.67 -0.12 2.51
CA PHE A 177 14.58 0.96 3.46
C PHE A 177 13.45 0.73 4.46
N ASN A 178 13.84 0.49 5.70
CA ASN A 178 12.95 0.41 6.84
C ASN A 178 13.22 1.61 7.75
N ALA A 179 12.18 2.42 8.03
CA ALA A 179 12.35 3.65 8.80
C ALA A 179 12.72 3.39 10.27
N ALA A 180 12.33 2.22 10.81
CA ALA A 180 12.60 1.82 12.19
C ALA A 180 13.88 1.00 12.35
N ILE A 181 14.72 0.91 11.31
CA ILE A 181 15.95 0.12 11.29
C ILE A 181 16.86 0.41 12.48
N SER A 182 17.54 -0.60 13.01
CA SER A 182 18.43 -0.45 14.16
C SER A 182 19.68 0.36 13.82
N PHE A 183 20.33 0.05 12.68
CA PHE A 183 21.48 0.76 12.15
C PHE A 183 21.30 1.04 10.66
N HIS A 184 21.57 2.26 10.24
CA HIS A 184 21.35 2.71 8.85
C HIS A 184 22.10 1.86 7.82
N GLY A 185 23.29 1.38 8.13
CA GLY A 185 24.09 0.51 7.25
C GLY A 185 23.38 -0.80 6.84
N PHE A 186 22.36 -1.25 7.57
CA PHE A 186 21.58 -2.41 7.14
C PHE A 186 20.68 -2.09 5.94
N ASN A 187 20.09 -0.88 5.88
CA ASN A 187 19.36 -0.39 4.70
C ASN A 187 20.29 -0.29 3.48
N GLU A 188 21.50 0.24 3.68
CA GLU A 188 22.51 0.36 2.61
C GLU A 188 22.89 -1.04 2.08
N LYS A 189 23.19 -1.97 2.97
CA LYS A 189 23.52 -3.35 2.61
C LYS A 189 22.39 -4.05 1.86
N ALA A 190 21.13 -3.85 2.27
CA ALA A 190 19.96 -4.37 1.57
C ALA A 190 19.81 -3.78 0.17
N ARG A 191 20.06 -2.48 0.02
CA ARG A 191 20.03 -1.80 -1.26
C ARG A 191 21.11 -2.29 -2.21
N ASP A 192 22.34 -2.46 -1.71
CA ASP A 192 23.46 -2.98 -2.50
C ASP A 192 23.18 -4.41 -2.97
N TYR A 193 22.64 -5.25 -2.09
CA TYR A 193 22.22 -6.60 -2.45
C TYR A 193 21.13 -6.58 -3.53
N ALA A 194 20.08 -5.79 -3.36
CA ALA A 194 19.01 -5.68 -4.32
C ALA A 194 19.50 -5.19 -5.69
N THR A 195 20.41 -4.21 -5.70
CA THR A 195 21.02 -3.67 -6.92
C THR A 195 21.81 -4.74 -7.66
N ARG A 196 22.69 -5.47 -6.96
CA ARG A 196 23.47 -6.57 -7.57
C ARG A 196 22.61 -7.68 -8.16
N ARG A 197 21.43 -7.92 -7.56
CA ARG A 197 20.49 -8.98 -7.98
C ARG A 197 19.40 -8.51 -8.92
N GLY A 198 19.32 -7.22 -9.23
CA GLY A 198 18.26 -6.65 -10.06
C GLY A 198 16.85 -6.83 -9.46
N LEU A 199 16.74 -6.84 -8.12
CA LEU A 199 15.47 -7.08 -7.42
C LEU A 199 14.64 -5.79 -7.31
N PRO A 200 13.31 -5.88 -7.43
CA PRO A 200 12.42 -4.80 -7.04
C PRO A 200 12.62 -4.41 -5.57
N MET A 201 12.59 -3.11 -5.30
CA MET A 201 12.92 -2.55 -3.99
C MET A 201 11.71 -1.86 -3.39
N ILE A 202 11.42 -2.12 -2.11
CA ILE A 202 10.39 -1.39 -1.36
C ILE A 202 10.98 -0.62 -0.18
N ALA A 203 10.14 0.29 0.35
CA ALA A 203 10.38 1.01 1.59
C ALA A 203 9.12 0.96 2.45
N GLY A 204 9.29 0.84 3.77
CA GLY A 204 8.22 0.84 4.75
C GLY A 204 8.57 1.60 6.01
N SER A 205 7.55 2.06 6.75
CA SER A 205 7.79 2.75 8.01
C SER A 205 8.08 1.79 9.16
N ASP A 206 7.53 0.60 9.10
CA ASP A 206 7.52 -0.36 10.20
C ASP A 206 6.94 0.30 11.48
N ALA A 207 5.83 1.02 11.25
CA ALA A 207 5.16 1.79 12.27
C ALA A 207 4.48 0.86 13.27
N HIS A 208 4.70 1.10 14.56
CA HIS A 208 4.06 0.41 15.67
C HIS A 208 3.11 1.33 16.45
N HIS A 209 2.94 2.56 15.98
CA HIS A 209 1.98 3.55 16.47
C HIS A 209 1.61 4.52 15.35
N GLU A 210 0.45 5.15 15.45
CA GLU A 210 -0.12 6.00 14.41
C GLU A 210 0.76 7.18 13.99
N ALA A 211 1.57 7.73 14.92
CA ALA A 211 2.45 8.84 14.58
C ALA A 211 3.60 8.45 13.64
N ALA A 212 4.00 7.18 13.60
CA ALA A 212 5.10 6.69 12.76
C ALA A 212 4.67 6.31 11.35
N ILE A 213 3.35 6.05 11.11
CA ILE A 213 2.86 5.60 9.80
C ILE A 213 3.22 6.58 8.69
N GLY A 214 3.64 6.06 7.55
CA GLY A 214 3.99 6.84 6.37
C GLY A 214 5.31 7.60 6.45
N THR A 215 6.10 7.43 7.53
CA THR A 215 7.44 8.03 7.61
C THR A 215 8.31 7.59 6.44
N SER A 216 8.26 6.31 6.09
CA SER A 216 8.78 5.80 4.82
C SER A 216 7.64 5.14 4.05
N ARG A 217 7.62 5.27 2.73
CA ARG A 217 6.48 4.83 1.91
C ARG A 217 6.84 4.70 0.45
N MET A 218 6.01 3.99 -0.29
CA MET A 218 6.08 3.88 -1.75
C MET A 218 5.22 4.94 -2.43
N ILE A 219 5.61 5.29 -3.66
CA ILE A 219 4.93 6.27 -4.52
C ILE A 219 4.61 5.57 -5.84
N PHE A 220 3.30 5.40 -6.13
CA PHE A 220 2.82 4.65 -7.28
C PHE A 220 2.13 5.56 -8.30
N GLU A 221 2.58 5.49 -9.53
CA GLU A 221 1.92 6.09 -10.69
C GLU A 221 1.13 4.97 -11.40
N THR A 222 -0.18 4.91 -11.15
CA THR A 222 -1.04 3.86 -11.72
C THR A 222 -2.47 4.37 -11.93
N GLU A 223 -3.17 3.77 -12.87
CA GLU A 223 -4.63 3.95 -13.06
C GLU A 223 -5.41 2.89 -12.28
N ASP A 224 -4.79 1.73 -12.04
CA ASP A 224 -5.37 0.65 -11.25
C ASP A 224 -5.00 0.82 -9.77
N PHE A 225 -5.86 1.56 -9.04
CA PHE A 225 -5.72 1.75 -7.60
C PHE A 225 -6.47 0.65 -6.84
N THR A 226 -6.03 -0.59 -7.05
CA THR A 226 -6.46 -1.79 -6.34
C THR A 226 -5.27 -2.52 -5.76
N VAL A 227 -5.51 -3.47 -4.85
CA VAL A 227 -4.44 -4.35 -4.34
C VAL A 227 -3.67 -4.96 -5.50
N ARG A 228 -4.35 -5.57 -6.47
CA ARG A 228 -3.70 -6.19 -7.64
C ARG A 228 -2.86 -5.20 -8.45
N GLY A 229 -3.38 -4.01 -8.70
CA GLY A 229 -2.65 -2.97 -9.43
C GLY A 229 -1.40 -2.50 -8.69
N ILE A 230 -1.47 -2.36 -7.37
CA ILE A 230 -0.31 -1.99 -6.54
C ILE A 230 0.74 -3.12 -6.51
N LEU A 231 0.33 -4.38 -6.31
CA LEU A 231 1.27 -5.51 -6.37
C LEU A 231 2.01 -5.57 -7.71
N ALA A 232 1.29 -5.40 -8.83
CA ALA A 232 1.88 -5.36 -10.17
C ALA A 232 2.91 -4.21 -10.34
N LYS A 233 2.72 -3.10 -9.66
CA LYS A 233 3.68 -1.98 -9.66
C LYS A 233 4.88 -2.23 -8.75
N ILE A 234 4.72 -2.93 -7.63
CA ILE A 234 5.83 -3.30 -6.76
C ILE A 234 6.86 -4.13 -7.54
N VAL A 235 6.43 -5.17 -8.24
CA VAL A 235 7.34 -6.05 -8.99
C VAL A 235 7.98 -5.40 -10.22
N LYS A 236 7.40 -4.32 -10.73
CA LYS A 236 7.98 -3.51 -11.82
C LYS A 236 8.93 -2.42 -11.32
N GLY A 237 9.01 -2.22 -10.03
CA GLY A 237 9.70 -1.11 -9.39
C GLY A 237 8.85 0.16 -9.32
N ALA A 238 8.87 0.83 -8.18
CA ALA A 238 8.18 2.08 -7.92
C ALA A 238 9.09 3.04 -7.15
N ARG A 239 8.76 4.33 -7.15
CA ARG A 239 9.52 5.32 -6.38
C ARG A 239 9.31 5.11 -4.88
N ARG A 240 10.31 5.48 -4.10
CA ARG A 240 10.32 5.39 -2.64
C ARG A 240 10.49 6.78 -2.04
N HIS A 241 9.80 7.04 -0.95
CA HIS A 241 10.11 8.13 -0.02
C HIS A 241 10.78 7.49 1.20
N GLU A 242 12.02 7.83 1.43
CA GLU A 242 12.88 7.22 2.43
C GLU A 242 13.18 8.25 3.53
N GLN A 243 12.67 8.00 4.72
CA GLN A 243 12.90 8.84 5.91
C GLN A 243 12.99 7.95 7.14
N LEU A 244 14.00 8.12 7.95
CA LEU A 244 14.13 7.41 9.22
C LEU A 244 13.14 7.94 10.25
N LEU A 245 12.72 7.08 11.16
CA LEU A 245 11.96 7.49 12.33
C LEU A 245 12.76 8.50 13.16
N SER A 246 12.06 9.52 13.64
CA SER A 246 12.64 10.49 14.56
C SER A 246 13.08 9.82 15.87
N PHE A 247 14.01 10.43 16.59
CA PHE A 247 14.42 9.95 17.92
C PHE A 247 13.21 9.85 18.87
N ARG A 248 12.27 10.79 18.78
CA ARG A 248 11.04 10.77 19.58
C ARG A 248 10.17 9.55 19.29
N ASP A 249 10.03 9.17 18.01
CA ASP A 249 9.24 8.00 17.61
C ASP A 249 9.91 6.70 18.04
N LYS A 250 11.25 6.61 17.92
CA LYS A 250 12.03 5.48 18.44
C LYS A 250 11.90 5.33 19.95
N LEU A 251 12.00 6.44 20.70
CA LEU A 251 11.79 6.46 22.15
C LEU A 251 10.36 6.07 22.52
N ARG A 252 9.36 6.61 21.82
CA ARG A 252 7.93 6.25 22.01
C ARG A 252 7.71 4.75 21.80
N LYS A 253 8.28 4.16 20.75
CA LYS A 253 8.24 2.70 20.52
C LYS A 253 8.83 1.93 21.72
N THR A 254 9.99 2.33 22.20
CA THR A 254 10.67 1.69 23.34
C THR A 254 9.84 1.79 24.62
N LEU A 255 9.33 2.98 24.93
CA LEU A 255 8.48 3.20 26.11
C LEU A 255 7.16 2.42 26.00
N ASN A 256 6.53 2.40 24.85
CA ASN A 256 5.32 1.63 24.62
C ASN A 256 5.58 0.13 24.82
N ASN A 257 6.71 -0.39 24.37
CA ASN A 257 7.09 -1.79 24.58
C ASN A 257 7.30 -2.11 26.09
N TRP A 258 7.88 -1.19 26.85
CA TRP A 258 8.05 -1.39 28.30
C TRP A 258 6.73 -1.38 29.06
N PHE A 259 5.82 -0.44 28.75
CA PHE A 259 4.51 -0.36 29.40
C PHE A 259 3.53 -1.45 28.93
N ARG A 260 3.82 -2.14 27.83
CA ARG A 260 2.98 -3.17 27.22
C ARG A 260 2.83 -4.42 28.08
N LEU A 261 3.85 -4.81 28.85
CA LEU A 261 3.76 -5.94 29.77
C LEU A 261 2.63 -5.75 30.80
N ARG A 262 2.23 -4.49 31.11
CA ARG A 262 1.08 -4.18 31.96
C ARG A 262 -0.26 -4.18 31.20
N ARG A 263 -0.27 -3.82 29.89
CA ARG A 263 -1.49 -3.74 29.07
C ARG A 263 -1.92 -5.10 28.49
N ARG A 264 -1.02 -6.04 28.27
CA ARG A 264 -1.38 -7.38 27.80
C ARG A 264 -2.41 -8.09 28.68
N ARG A 265 -2.34 -7.92 30.00
CA ARG A 265 -3.33 -8.48 30.95
C ARG A 265 -4.74 -7.90 30.83
N THR A 266 -4.90 -6.71 30.28
CA THR A 266 -6.21 -6.06 30.08
C THR A 266 -6.78 -6.28 28.69
N PHE A 267 -5.96 -6.66 27.71
CA PHE A 267 -6.37 -6.85 26.31
C PHE A 267 -6.88 -8.28 26.02
N GLU A 268 -6.28 -9.30 26.64
CA GLU A 268 -6.75 -10.69 26.55
C GLU A 268 -8.15 -10.87 27.17
N ALA A 269 -8.62 -9.93 27.98
CA ALA A 269 -9.96 -9.93 28.58
C ALA A 269 -11.06 -9.31 27.70
N LYS A 270 -10.72 -8.64 26.59
CA LYS A 270 -11.69 -8.13 25.62
C LYS A 270 -11.76 -9.08 24.43
N GLN A 271 -12.40 -10.22 24.63
CA GLN A 271 -12.86 -11.05 23.52
C GLN A 271 -13.72 -10.19 22.58
N TYR A 272 -13.40 -10.18 21.29
CA TYR A 272 -14.30 -9.64 20.30
C TYR A 272 -15.59 -10.45 20.33
N PRO A 273 -16.78 -9.80 20.39
CA PRO A 273 -18.00 -10.51 20.14
C PRO A 273 -17.95 -11.06 18.69
N PRO A 274 -18.55 -12.24 18.45
CA PRO A 274 -18.57 -12.88 17.16
C PRO A 274 -19.20 -12.03 16.06
#